data_3d1f4fe043320ae0390439ae621ace29
#
_entry.id   3d1f4fe043320ae0390439ae621ace29
#
_cell.length_a   1.000
_cell.length_b   1.000
_cell.length_c   1.000
_cell.angle_alpha   90.00
_cell.angle_beta   90.00
_cell.angle_gamma   90.00
#
_symmetry.space_group_name_H-M   'P 1'
#
loop_
_entity.id
_entity.type
_entity.pdbx_description
1 polymer ?
#
loop_
_entity_poly.entity_id
_entity_poly.type
_entity_poly.pdbx_seq_one_letter_code
_entity_poly.pdbx_strand_id
1 'polypeptide(L)'
;MKLLAPVSVQWLATLTNTEIIGNDHLEITGVNEIHQVEKGDIVFVDHPKYYATCLNSEASCIIINDKNVIVPDGKALLYCNDPFEEYLKIVTHFKPFIASSQAISPDVLIGEGTIIMPNVFIGVNVQIGKNCIIHPGVSILADSIIHDEVIIQSNSVIGGDAFYYNTKKNRSAWYKKMPSCGRVILQDKVEIGASCTIDRGVSGDTIIGRGSKLDNMVHIGHDTQLEANCLIAAQVGIAGGVKIKAGVTIWGQVGVNKTITIEENVTVMGHSGVVGSLEAGKTYLGFPAEDASIKRREFVWIRRIPELWKKVMEDK
;
A
#
# COMPACT_ATOMS: atom_id res chain seq x y z
N MET A 1 -9.94 3.14 5.95
CA MET A 1 -10.90 2.20 6.59
C MET A 1 -12.22 2.89 6.83
N LYS A 2 -13.34 2.38 6.33
CA LYS A 2 -14.69 2.87 6.67
C LYS A 2 -15.17 2.21 7.97
N LEU A 3 -15.87 2.97 8.81
CA LEU A 3 -16.45 2.47 10.04
C LEU A 3 -17.82 1.82 9.76
N LEU A 4 -18.17 0.80 10.54
CA LEU A 4 -19.47 0.12 10.41
C LEU A 4 -20.65 1.02 10.79
N ALA A 5 -20.43 1.96 11.71
CA ALA A 5 -21.38 3.00 12.10
C ALA A 5 -20.61 4.30 12.37
N PRO A 6 -21.22 5.47 12.12
CA PRO A 6 -20.62 6.75 12.47
C PRO A 6 -20.36 6.87 13.98
N VAL A 7 -19.32 7.57 14.36
CA VAL A 7 -18.99 7.90 15.76
C VAL A 7 -18.78 9.39 15.92
N SER A 8 -19.20 9.96 17.06
CA SER A 8 -19.04 11.38 17.30
C SER A 8 -17.58 11.77 17.57
N VAL A 9 -17.20 12.98 17.20
CA VAL A 9 -15.89 13.57 17.55
C VAL A 9 -15.70 13.59 19.06
N GLN A 10 -16.74 13.85 19.87
CA GLN A 10 -16.68 13.82 21.34
C GLN A 10 -16.31 12.43 21.88
N TRP A 11 -16.86 11.36 21.27
CA TRP A 11 -16.51 10.01 21.64
C TRP A 11 -15.04 9.71 21.30
N LEU A 12 -14.58 10.11 20.11
CA LEU A 12 -13.18 9.97 19.71
C LEU A 12 -12.24 10.75 20.64
N ALA A 13 -12.58 11.97 21.00
CA ALA A 13 -11.82 12.78 21.94
C ALA A 13 -11.71 12.11 23.33
N THR A 14 -12.78 11.47 23.78
CA THR A 14 -12.76 10.69 25.03
C THR A 14 -11.86 9.46 24.93
N LEU A 15 -11.96 8.70 23.82
CA LEU A 15 -11.12 7.52 23.57
C LEU A 15 -9.63 7.86 23.55
N THR A 16 -9.28 9.01 22.97
CA THR A 16 -7.92 9.47 22.76
C THR A 16 -7.41 10.44 23.83
N ASN A 17 -8.26 10.84 24.75
CA ASN A 17 -7.96 11.87 25.76
C ASN A 17 -7.39 13.16 25.13
N THR A 18 -8.07 13.67 24.11
CA THR A 18 -7.69 14.87 23.35
C THR A 18 -8.66 16.01 23.58
N GLU A 19 -8.20 17.25 23.35
CA GLU A 19 -9.01 18.47 23.40
C GLU A 19 -9.62 18.75 22.03
N ILE A 20 -10.94 19.03 21.97
CA ILE A 20 -11.63 19.37 20.73
C ILE A 20 -11.51 20.88 20.48
N ILE A 21 -11.15 21.24 19.25
CA ILE A 21 -11.14 22.64 18.76
C ILE A 21 -11.96 22.68 17.47
N GLY A 22 -12.96 23.56 17.39
CA GLY A 22 -13.84 23.72 16.23
C GLY A 22 -15.16 22.99 16.38
N ASN A 23 -15.65 22.32 15.32
CA ASN A 23 -16.99 21.72 15.30
C ASN A 23 -17.03 20.37 16.04
N ASP A 24 -17.57 20.35 17.25
CA ASP A 24 -17.67 19.18 18.12
C ASP A 24 -18.90 18.29 17.84
N HIS A 25 -19.80 18.70 16.94
CA HIS A 25 -21.01 17.95 16.57
C HIS A 25 -20.82 17.04 15.36
N LEU A 26 -19.59 16.90 14.84
CA LEU A 26 -19.32 16.07 13.67
C LEU A 26 -19.42 14.58 13.99
N GLU A 27 -19.90 13.84 13.00
CA GLU A 27 -19.83 12.39 12.95
C GLU A 27 -18.73 11.93 12.00
N ILE A 28 -17.93 10.97 12.45
CA ILE A 28 -16.82 10.40 11.71
C ILE A 28 -17.22 9.03 11.21
N THR A 29 -17.04 8.82 9.91
CA THR A 29 -17.45 7.61 9.18
C THR A 29 -16.26 6.78 8.69
N GLY A 30 -15.02 7.30 8.84
CA GLY A 30 -13.83 6.61 8.42
C GLY A 30 -12.56 7.08 9.12
N VAL A 31 -11.52 6.23 9.04
CA VAL A 31 -10.19 6.46 9.57
C VAL A 31 -9.21 6.23 8.43
N ASN A 32 -8.55 7.28 7.93
CA ASN A 32 -7.70 7.20 6.76
C ASN A 32 -6.41 8.01 6.90
N GLU A 33 -5.49 7.81 5.99
CA GLU A 33 -4.32 8.65 5.82
C GLU A 33 -4.61 9.78 4.83
N ILE A 34 -3.84 10.88 4.92
CA ILE A 34 -4.07 12.12 4.19
C ILE A 34 -4.21 11.96 2.67
N HIS A 35 -3.55 10.98 2.06
CA HIS A 35 -3.60 10.74 0.62
C HIS A 35 -4.79 9.88 0.14
N GLN A 36 -5.56 9.34 1.09
CA GLN A 36 -6.75 8.50 0.84
C GLN A 36 -8.01 9.07 1.51
N VAL A 37 -7.91 10.29 2.06
CA VAL A 37 -8.96 10.88 2.90
C VAL A 37 -10.15 11.34 2.09
N GLU A 38 -11.34 11.09 2.65
CA GLU A 38 -12.62 11.53 2.14
C GLU A 38 -13.40 12.33 3.22
N LYS A 39 -14.47 12.99 2.82
CA LYS A 39 -15.38 13.66 3.77
C LYS A 39 -15.95 12.66 4.77
N GLY A 40 -15.93 13.02 6.04
CA GLY A 40 -16.32 12.14 7.15
C GLY A 40 -15.15 11.36 7.76
N ASP A 41 -13.95 11.47 7.23
CA ASP A 41 -12.79 10.77 7.75
C ASP A 41 -12.07 11.57 8.85
N ILE A 42 -11.41 10.83 9.75
CA ILE A 42 -10.39 11.34 10.66
C ILE A 42 -8.99 10.95 10.15
N VAL A 43 -8.07 11.92 10.23
CA VAL A 43 -6.64 11.76 9.90
C VAL A 43 -5.78 12.29 11.03
N PHE A 44 -4.46 12.05 10.97
CA PHE A 44 -3.51 12.68 11.88
C PHE A 44 -2.42 13.44 11.12
N VAL A 45 -1.85 14.43 11.78
CA VAL A 45 -0.64 15.13 11.32
C VAL A 45 0.21 15.53 12.53
N ASP A 46 1.50 15.17 12.50
CA ASP A 46 2.45 15.42 13.59
C ASP A 46 3.70 16.19 13.16
N HIS A 47 3.75 16.66 11.90
CA HIS A 47 4.88 17.42 11.37
C HIS A 47 4.41 18.70 10.65
N PRO A 48 4.95 19.90 11.01
CA PRO A 48 4.49 21.19 10.50
C PRO A 48 4.46 21.32 8.97
N LYS A 49 5.39 20.65 8.28
CA LYS A 49 5.44 20.62 6.80
C LYS A 49 4.11 20.17 6.16
N TYR A 50 3.35 19.32 6.85
CA TYR A 50 2.12 18.72 6.32
C TYR A 50 0.83 19.32 6.88
N TYR A 51 0.92 20.29 7.81
CA TYR A 51 -0.27 20.90 8.41
C TYR A 51 -1.19 21.50 7.37
N ALA A 52 -0.66 22.36 6.49
CA ALA A 52 -1.47 23.03 5.46
C ALA A 52 -2.16 21.99 4.54
N THR A 53 -1.44 20.95 4.12
CA THR A 53 -2.01 19.88 3.28
C THR A 53 -3.12 19.14 4.00
N CYS A 54 -2.96 18.85 5.30
CA CYS A 54 -3.94 18.12 6.09
C CYS A 54 -5.18 18.99 6.40
N LEU A 55 -4.97 20.24 6.79
CA LEU A 55 -6.07 21.19 7.07
C LEU A 55 -6.92 21.47 5.84
N ASN A 56 -6.34 21.51 4.65
CA ASN A 56 -7.02 21.74 3.38
C ASN A 56 -7.51 20.45 2.70
N SER A 57 -7.28 19.27 3.29
CA SER A 57 -7.80 18.00 2.75
C SER A 57 -9.31 17.85 2.93
N GLU A 58 -9.90 16.78 2.43
CA GLU A 58 -11.32 16.45 2.63
C GLU A 58 -11.62 15.93 4.05
N ALA A 59 -10.62 15.74 4.92
CA ALA A 59 -10.83 15.26 6.29
C ALA A 59 -11.83 16.13 7.04
N SER A 60 -12.74 15.48 7.77
CA SER A 60 -13.68 16.19 8.67
C SER A 60 -13.08 16.40 10.06
N CYS A 61 -12.17 15.52 10.50
CA CYS A 61 -11.49 15.63 11.77
C CYS A 61 -9.99 15.38 11.62
N ILE A 62 -9.16 16.15 12.34
CA ILE A 62 -7.71 16.06 12.24
C ILE A 62 -7.09 16.00 13.64
N ILE A 63 -6.33 14.96 13.93
CA ILE A 63 -5.52 14.89 15.15
C ILE A 63 -4.22 15.65 14.89
N ILE A 64 -3.92 16.66 15.73
CA ILE A 64 -2.83 17.59 15.50
C ILE A 64 -2.12 17.97 16.81
N ASN A 65 -0.85 18.34 16.73
CA ASN A 65 -0.04 18.75 17.88
C ASN A 65 0.27 20.26 17.92
N ASP A 66 -0.54 21.08 17.24
CA ASP A 66 -0.46 22.54 17.30
C ASP A 66 -1.84 23.15 17.53
N LYS A 67 -2.01 23.91 18.62
CA LYS A 67 -3.25 24.62 18.97
C LYS A 67 -3.45 25.94 18.21
N ASN A 68 -2.37 26.48 17.64
CA ASN A 68 -2.39 27.83 17.07
C ASN A 68 -2.79 27.85 15.59
N VAL A 69 -3.11 26.69 15.02
CA VAL A 69 -3.58 26.61 13.64
C VAL A 69 -5.01 27.10 13.51
N ILE A 70 -5.31 27.77 12.40
CA ILE A 70 -6.68 28.19 12.08
C ILE A 70 -7.48 26.95 11.71
N VAL A 71 -8.58 26.73 12.44
CA VAL A 71 -9.50 25.62 12.15
C VAL A 71 -10.30 25.96 10.89
N PRO A 72 -10.25 25.14 9.82
CA PRO A 72 -11.09 25.36 8.65
C PRO A 72 -12.58 25.20 8.98
N ASP A 73 -13.42 25.97 8.30
CA ASP A 73 -14.87 25.92 8.49
C ASP A 73 -15.43 24.50 8.36
N GLY A 74 -16.28 24.11 9.29
CA GLY A 74 -16.95 22.81 9.31
C GLY A 74 -16.09 21.64 9.77
N LYS A 75 -14.83 21.86 10.17
CA LYS A 75 -13.93 20.81 10.67
C LYS A 75 -13.76 20.81 12.18
N ALA A 76 -13.26 19.68 12.69
CA ALA A 76 -12.79 19.55 14.06
C ALA A 76 -11.30 19.24 14.10
N LEU A 77 -10.62 19.76 15.12
CA LEU A 77 -9.28 19.33 15.47
C LEU A 77 -9.32 18.60 16.82
N LEU A 78 -8.57 17.51 16.93
CA LEU A 78 -8.27 16.83 18.19
C LEU A 78 -6.82 17.15 18.55
N TYR A 79 -6.64 18.05 19.51
CA TYR A 79 -5.31 18.45 19.93
C TYR A 79 -4.70 17.47 20.93
N CYS A 80 -3.44 17.07 20.69
CA CYS A 80 -2.63 16.29 21.62
C CYS A 80 -1.13 16.46 21.32
N ASN A 81 -0.29 16.00 22.23
CA ASN A 81 1.17 16.08 22.08
C ASN A 81 1.74 15.08 21.06
N ASP A 82 1.13 13.93 20.89
CA ASP A 82 1.56 12.89 19.94
C ASP A 82 0.38 12.37 19.12
N PRO A 83 0.04 13.04 17.98
CA PRO A 83 -1.07 12.66 17.11
C PRO A 83 -1.00 11.23 16.60
N PHE A 84 0.20 10.71 16.36
CA PHE A 84 0.39 9.34 15.90
C PHE A 84 -0.08 8.33 16.96
N GLU A 85 0.29 8.53 18.23
CA GLU A 85 -0.11 7.64 19.32
C GLU A 85 -1.64 7.61 19.49
N GLU A 86 -2.28 8.78 19.40
CA GLU A 86 -3.73 8.87 19.54
C GLU A 86 -4.45 8.25 18.33
N TYR A 87 -3.92 8.44 17.13
CA TYR A 87 -4.44 7.77 15.94
C TYR A 87 -4.33 6.24 16.04
N LEU A 88 -3.22 5.71 16.59
CA LEU A 88 -3.07 4.27 16.83
C LEU A 88 -4.15 3.71 17.78
N LYS A 89 -4.54 4.44 18.80
CA LYS A 89 -5.64 4.01 19.70
C LYS A 89 -6.94 3.83 18.92
N ILE A 90 -7.26 4.76 18.02
CA ILE A 90 -8.45 4.67 17.16
C ILE A 90 -8.36 3.46 16.25
N VAL A 91 -7.26 3.31 15.50
CA VAL A 91 -7.07 2.17 14.59
C VAL A 91 -7.18 0.85 15.36
N THR A 92 -6.51 0.72 16.49
CA THR A 92 -6.51 -0.53 17.30
C THR A 92 -7.89 -0.81 17.89
N HIS A 93 -8.67 0.22 18.23
CA HIS A 93 -10.04 0.06 18.73
C HIS A 93 -10.96 -0.54 17.66
N PHE A 94 -10.91 -0.02 16.43
CA PHE A 94 -11.78 -0.49 15.34
C PHE A 94 -11.24 -1.72 14.59
N LYS A 95 -9.94 -1.95 14.64
CA LYS A 95 -9.26 -3.11 14.04
C LYS A 95 -8.28 -3.74 15.03
N PRO A 96 -8.80 -4.38 16.10
CA PRO A 96 -7.97 -5.12 17.04
C PRO A 96 -7.37 -6.36 16.34
N PHE A 97 -6.19 -6.78 16.80
CA PHE A 97 -5.65 -8.07 16.38
C PHE A 97 -6.52 -9.21 16.92
N ILE A 98 -6.99 -10.07 16.01
CA ILE A 98 -7.79 -11.25 16.36
C ILE A 98 -6.94 -12.49 16.07
N ALA A 99 -6.58 -13.22 17.14
CA ALA A 99 -5.87 -14.48 17.00
C ALA A 99 -6.80 -15.56 16.44
N SER A 100 -6.36 -16.28 15.43
CA SER A 100 -7.10 -17.40 14.87
C SER A 100 -6.75 -18.70 15.61
N SER A 101 -7.74 -19.47 15.99
CA SER A 101 -7.57 -20.81 16.62
C SER A 101 -7.74 -21.97 15.64
N GLN A 102 -8.10 -21.67 14.38
CA GLN A 102 -8.38 -22.65 13.32
C GLN A 102 -7.67 -22.23 12.03
N ALA A 103 -7.40 -23.21 11.18
CA ALA A 103 -6.80 -22.95 9.86
C ALA A 103 -7.73 -22.13 8.94
N ILE A 104 -9.03 -22.37 9.02
CA ILE A 104 -10.06 -21.60 8.30
C ILE A 104 -11.03 -21.04 9.34
N SER A 105 -11.18 -19.71 9.36
CA SER A 105 -12.10 -19.06 10.28
C SER A 105 -13.55 -19.42 9.95
N PRO A 106 -14.42 -19.64 10.96
CA PRO A 106 -15.80 -20.11 10.74
C PRO A 106 -16.72 -19.07 10.06
N ASP A 107 -16.31 -17.80 10.00
CA ASP A 107 -17.04 -16.69 9.38
C ASP A 107 -16.65 -16.43 7.92
N VAL A 108 -15.75 -17.26 7.36
CA VAL A 108 -15.31 -17.15 5.95
C VAL A 108 -16.47 -17.49 5.00
N LEU A 109 -16.65 -16.64 4.00
CA LEU A 109 -17.59 -16.90 2.91
C LEU A 109 -16.84 -17.49 1.71
N ILE A 110 -17.27 -18.67 1.23
CA ILE A 110 -16.64 -19.34 0.09
C ILE A 110 -17.69 -19.63 -0.97
N GLY A 111 -17.45 -19.15 -2.18
CA GLY A 111 -18.32 -19.33 -3.33
C GLY A 111 -18.28 -20.76 -3.88
N GLU A 112 -19.36 -21.12 -4.60
CA GLU A 112 -19.55 -22.43 -5.22
C GLU A 112 -18.41 -22.78 -6.19
N GLY A 113 -17.98 -24.03 -6.22
CA GLY A 113 -16.93 -24.53 -7.12
C GLY A 113 -15.52 -24.16 -6.73
N THR A 114 -15.32 -23.43 -5.63
CA THR A 114 -13.98 -23.06 -5.13
C THR A 114 -13.31 -24.24 -4.45
N ILE A 115 -12.05 -24.48 -4.82
CA ILE A 115 -11.20 -25.57 -4.31
C ILE A 115 -10.16 -24.99 -3.36
N ILE A 116 -10.17 -25.43 -2.11
CA ILE A 116 -9.16 -25.10 -1.11
C ILE A 116 -8.35 -26.36 -0.80
N MET A 117 -7.05 -26.30 -1.09
CA MET A 117 -6.16 -27.43 -0.89
C MET A 117 -5.66 -27.53 0.56
N PRO A 118 -5.05 -28.63 0.97
CA PRO A 118 -4.54 -28.81 2.35
C PRO A 118 -3.52 -27.73 2.77
N ASN A 119 -3.47 -27.47 4.09
CA ASN A 119 -2.54 -26.51 4.71
C ASN A 119 -2.76 -25.03 4.29
N VAL A 120 -3.95 -24.67 3.82
CA VAL A 120 -4.34 -23.29 3.59
C VAL A 120 -4.80 -22.66 4.90
N PHE A 121 -4.35 -21.43 5.17
CA PHE A 121 -4.85 -20.59 6.26
C PHE A 121 -5.78 -19.50 5.70
N ILE A 122 -6.97 -19.34 6.29
CA ILE A 122 -7.91 -18.27 5.93
C ILE A 122 -8.39 -17.59 7.22
N GLY A 123 -8.05 -16.30 7.33
CA GLY A 123 -8.36 -15.46 8.49
C GLY A 123 -9.83 -15.02 8.54
N VAL A 124 -10.16 -14.25 9.60
CA VAL A 124 -11.52 -13.75 9.84
C VAL A 124 -11.98 -12.79 8.75
N ASN A 125 -13.29 -12.73 8.50
CA ASN A 125 -13.95 -11.83 7.53
C ASN A 125 -13.45 -11.97 6.08
N VAL A 126 -12.77 -13.07 5.72
CA VAL A 126 -12.33 -13.31 4.33
C VAL A 126 -13.54 -13.73 3.48
N GLN A 127 -13.61 -13.17 2.27
CA GLN A 127 -14.60 -13.54 1.27
C GLN A 127 -13.89 -14.10 0.04
N ILE A 128 -14.30 -15.27 -0.42
CA ILE A 128 -13.76 -15.92 -1.61
C ILE A 128 -14.92 -16.21 -2.55
N GLY A 129 -14.80 -15.77 -3.78
CA GLY A 129 -15.78 -15.94 -4.86
C GLY A 129 -15.87 -17.39 -5.35
N LYS A 130 -16.47 -17.56 -6.52
CA LYS A 130 -16.74 -18.85 -7.15
C LYS A 130 -15.56 -19.32 -8.00
N ASN A 131 -15.46 -20.66 -8.13
CA ASN A 131 -14.51 -21.33 -9.04
C ASN A 131 -13.04 -20.91 -8.81
N CYS A 132 -12.67 -20.52 -7.61
CA CYS A 132 -11.29 -20.21 -7.24
C CYS A 132 -10.48 -21.49 -6.97
N ILE A 133 -9.17 -21.42 -7.12
CA ILE A 133 -8.24 -22.51 -6.78
C ILE A 133 -7.17 -21.94 -5.84
N ILE A 134 -7.19 -22.41 -4.58
CA ILE A 134 -6.25 -22.00 -3.55
C ILE A 134 -5.32 -23.16 -3.25
N HIS A 135 -4.06 -23.02 -3.67
CA HIS A 135 -3.05 -24.07 -3.58
C HIS A 135 -2.48 -24.25 -2.16
N PRO A 136 -1.80 -25.39 -1.87
CA PRO A 136 -1.30 -25.68 -0.53
C PRO A 136 -0.37 -24.62 0.05
N GLY A 137 -0.49 -24.36 1.35
CA GLY A 137 0.36 -23.43 2.07
C GLY A 137 0.05 -21.95 1.85
N VAL A 138 -0.98 -21.60 1.09
CA VAL A 138 -1.45 -20.23 0.93
C VAL A 138 -1.99 -19.69 2.25
N SER A 139 -1.67 -18.46 2.58
CA SER A 139 -2.23 -17.73 3.72
C SER A 139 -3.02 -16.52 3.23
N ILE A 140 -4.33 -16.52 3.46
CA ILE A 140 -5.22 -15.39 3.17
C ILE A 140 -5.59 -14.78 4.51
N LEU A 141 -5.04 -13.60 4.80
CA LEU A 141 -5.21 -12.93 6.09
C LEU A 141 -6.53 -12.13 6.13
N ALA A 142 -6.92 -11.77 7.35
CA ALA A 142 -8.21 -11.18 7.66
C ALA A 142 -8.67 -10.08 6.70
N ASP A 143 -9.98 -9.98 6.48
CA ASP A 143 -10.65 -8.96 5.66
C ASP A 143 -10.32 -8.97 4.17
N SER A 144 -9.50 -9.90 3.66
CA SER A 144 -9.19 -10.00 2.23
C SER A 144 -10.42 -10.41 1.42
N ILE A 145 -10.56 -9.84 0.22
CA ILE A 145 -11.66 -10.12 -0.70
C ILE A 145 -11.07 -10.73 -1.98
N ILE A 146 -11.46 -11.94 -2.28
CA ILE A 146 -11.06 -12.69 -3.48
C ILE A 146 -12.31 -12.85 -4.33
N HIS A 147 -12.31 -12.31 -5.53
CA HIS A 147 -13.44 -12.45 -6.46
C HIS A 147 -13.44 -13.79 -7.19
N ASP A 148 -14.21 -13.90 -8.28
CA ASP A 148 -14.43 -15.16 -8.97
C ASP A 148 -13.24 -15.60 -9.85
N GLU A 149 -13.06 -16.90 -10.01
CA GLU A 149 -12.08 -17.53 -10.91
C GLU A 149 -10.61 -17.13 -10.60
N VAL A 150 -10.29 -16.82 -9.35
CA VAL A 150 -8.93 -16.47 -8.91
C VAL A 150 -8.13 -17.74 -8.62
N ILE A 151 -6.87 -17.75 -9.04
CA ILE A 151 -5.91 -18.82 -8.74
C ILE A 151 -4.79 -18.27 -7.88
N ILE A 152 -4.51 -18.89 -6.73
CA ILE A 152 -3.40 -18.52 -5.86
C ILE A 152 -2.48 -19.73 -5.67
N GLN A 153 -1.25 -19.63 -6.17
CA GLN A 153 -0.25 -20.71 -6.10
C GLN A 153 0.38 -20.82 -4.71
N SER A 154 1.02 -21.95 -4.46
CA SER A 154 1.52 -22.39 -3.17
C SER A 154 2.39 -21.36 -2.43
N ASN A 155 2.21 -21.31 -1.10
CA ASN A 155 2.99 -20.50 -0.16
C ASN A 155 2.86 -18.98 -0.35
N SER A 156 1.88 -18.49 -1.12
CA SER A 156 1.64 -17.06 -1.25
C SER A 156 0.88 -16.52 -0.05
N VAL A 157 1.19 -15.28 0.33
CA VAL A 157 0.59 -14.57 1.47
C VAL A 157 -0.20 -13.37 0.95
N ILE A 158 -1.49 -13.35 1.22
CA ILE A 158 -2.42 -12.29 0.83
C ILE A 158 -2.87 -11.55 2.09
N GLY A 159 -2.67 -10.25 2.13
CA GLY A 159 -3.13 -9.40 3.24
C GLY A 159 -2.14 -9.28 4.40
N GLY A 160 -0.83 -9.50 4.16
CA GLY A 160 0.21 -9.21 5.14
C GLY A 160 0.18 -7.74 5.56
N ASP A 161 0.67 -7.45 6.78
CA ASP A 161 0.77 -6.08 7.26
C ASP A 161 1.79 -5.26 6.47
N ALA A 162 1.43 -4.02 6.15
CA ALA A 162 2.30 -3.07 5.48
C ALA A 162 3.63 -2.84 6.20
N PHE A 163 4.70 -2.66 5.43
CA PHE A 163 5.98 -2.17 5.93
C PHE A 163 5.92 -0.64 6.11
N TYR A 164 5.11 -0.21 7.10
CA TYR A 164 4.87 1.21 7.36
C TYR A 164 5.15 1.56 8.82
N TYR A 165 6.07 2.52 9.03
CA TYR A 165 6.55 2.90 10.35
C TYR A 165 6.63 4.42 10.49
N ASN A 166 6.09 4.94 11.59
CA ASN A 166 6.37 6.30 12.03
C ASN A 166 7.77 6.34 12.65
N THR A 167 8.58 7.30 12.21
CA THR A 167 9.99 7.44 12.63
C THR A 167 10.18 8.67 13.49
N LYS A 168 10.52 8.48 14.76
CA LYS A 168 10.90 9.56 15.69
C LYS A 168 12.22 9.20 16.37
N LYS A 169 13.29 9.96 16.08
CA LYS A 169 14.65 9.70 16.60
C LYS A 169 14.81 9.98 18.11
N ASN A 170 13.85 10.67 18.73
CA ASN A 170 13.80 10.94 20.14
C ASN A 170 13.15 9.82 20.99
N ARG A 171 12.71 8.72 20.34
CA ARG A 171 12.21 7.50 21.02
C ARG A 171 13.37 6.53 21.25
N SER A 172 13.25 5.65 22.25
CA SER A 172 14.19 4.54 22.49
C SER A 172 14.22 3.57 21.32
N ALA A 173 13.04 3.25 20.72
CA ALA A 173 12.91 2.58 19.43
C ALA A 173 12.43 3.60 18.39
N TRP A 174 13.27 3.93 17.43
CA TRP A 174 12.98 4.97 16.42
C TRP A 174 11.77 4.67 15.55
N TYR A 175 11.55 3.39 15.26
CA TYR A 175 10.49 2.94 14.36
C TYR A 175 9.33 2.39 15.18
N LYS A 176 8.14 2.96 15.02
CA LYS A 176 6.91 2.42 15.59
C LYS A 176 5.97 2.03 14.48
N LYS A 177 5.54 0.76 14.48
CA LYS A 177 4.66 0.23 13.44
C LYS A 177 3.32 0.93 13.44
N MET A 178 2.83 1.24 12.25
CA MET A 178 1.44 1.60 12.00
C MET A 178 0.68 0.29 11.75
N PRO A 179 -0.29 -0.08 12.59
CA PRO A 179 -1.17 -1.22 12.31
C PRO A 179 -1.95 -0.97 11.02
N SER A 180 -1.93 -1.96 10.14
CA SER A 180 -2.66 -1.88 8.89
C SER A 180 -4.14 -2.20 9.12
N CYS A 181 -5.03 -1.32 8.70
CA CYS A 181 -6.48 -1.50 8.82
C CYS A 181 -7.22 -1.57 7.48
N GLY A 182 -6.48 -1.50 6.39
CA GLY A 182 -6.97 -1.72 5.04
C GLY A 182 -7.06 -3.20 4.66
N ARG A 183 -7.27 -3.47 3.37
CA ARG A 183 -7.54 -4.81 2.85
C ARG A 183 -6.71 -5.11 1.60
N VAL A 184 -6.78 -6.38 1.16
CA VAL A 184 -6.42 -6.79 -0.20
C VAL A 184 -7.68 -7.19 -0.95
N ILE A 185 -7.79 -6.75 -2.21
CA ILE A 185 -8.85 -7.14 -3.12
C ILE A 185 -8.21 -7.75 -4.37
N LEU A 186 -8.46 -9.04 -4.62
CA LEU A 186 -8.12 -9.69 -5.89
C LEU A 186 -9.39 -9.76 -6.73
N GLN A 187 -9.39 -9.07 -7.88
CA GLN A 187 -10.54 -9.07 -8.79
C GLN A 187 -10.60 -10.35 -9.63
N ASP A 188 -11.67 -10.51 -10.40
CA ASP A 188 -11.92 -11.73 -11.18
C ASP A 188 -10.73 -12.14 -12.05
N LYS A 189 -10.51 -13.44 -12.16
CA LYS A 189 -9.53 -14.07 -13.06
C LYS A 189 -8.07 -13.62 -12.81
N VAL A 190 -7.79 -13.13 -11.62
CA VAL A 190 -6.41 -12.85 -11.19
C VAL A 190 -5.69 -14.19 -10.93
N GLU A 191 -4.43 -14.27 -11.35
CA GLU A 191 -3.57 -15.39 -11.00
C GLU A 191 -2.34 -14.89 -10.24
N ILE A 192 -2.08 -15.49 -9.09
CA ILE A 192 -0.94 -15.18 -8.23
C ILE A 192 0.00 -16.38 -8.22
N GLY A 193 1.23 -16.17 -8.65
CA GLY A 193 2.30 -17.15 -8.64
C GLY A 193 2.71 -17.62 -7.24
N ALA A 194 3.60 -18.58 -7.15
CA ALA A 194 4.04 -19.15 -5.89
C ALA A 194 4.94 -18.17 -5.09
N SER A 195 4.81 -18.23 -3.75
CA SER A 195 5.62 -17.42 -2.82
C SER A 195 5.52 -15.91 -3.04
N CYS A 196 4.40 -15.43 -3.56
CA CYS A 196 4.10 -14.01 -3.64
C CYS A 196 3.68 -13.44 -2.29
N THR A 197 3.93 -12.15 -2.07
CA THR A 197 3.46 -11.43 -0.88
C THR A 197 2.72 -10.17 -1.32
N ILE A 198 1.46 -10.04 -0.89
CA ILE A 198 0.63 -8.88 -1.18
C ILE A 198 0.20 -8.25 0.13
N ASP A 199 0.75 -7.08 0.44
CA ASP A 199 0.45 -6.37 1.67
C ASP A 199 -0.93 -5.71 1.59
N ARG A 200 -1.66 -5.70 2.72
CA ARG A 200 -2.88 -4.91 2.84
C ARG A 200 -2.59 -3.43 2.86
N GLY A 201 -3.53 -2.62 2.47
CA GLY A 201 -3.42 -1.18 2.62
C GLY A 201 -3.22 -0.76 4.08
N VAL A 202 -2.50 0.33 4.31
CA VAL A 202 -2.38 0.90 5.67
C VAL A 202 -3.75 1.32 6.16
N SER A 203 -4.52 2.05 5.35
CA SER A 203 -5.91 2.43 5.66
C SER A 203 -6.87 2.19 4.48
N GLY A 204 -6.36 2.13 3.25
CA GLY A 204 -7.09 1.86 2.03
C GLY A 204 -7.06 0.40 1.60
N ASP A 205 -7.26 0.14 0.31
CA ASP A 205 -7.22 -1.19 -0.27
C ASP A 205 -6.01 -1.33 -1.22
N THR A 206 -5.28 -2.43 -1.11
CA THR A 206 -4.37 -2.90 -2.16
C THR A 206 -5.20 -3.72 -3.14
N ILE A 207 -5.22 -3.34 -4.41
CA ILE A 207 -6.12 -3.92 -5.42
C ILE A 207 -5.30 -4.53 -6.55
N ILE A 208 -5.60 -5.79 -6.89
CA ILE A 208 -5.11 -6.44 -8.10
C ILE A 208 -6.27 -6.56 -9.08
N GLY A 209 -6.18 -5.81 -10.17
CA GLY A 209 -7.23 -5.66 -11.18
C GLY A 209 -7.47 -6.94 -12.00
N ARG A 210 -8.70 -7.03 -12.49
CA ARG A 210 -9.23 -8.19 -13.22
C ARG A 210 -8.27 -8.69 -14.30
N GLY A 211 -8.08 -10.01 -14.35
CA GLY A 211 -7.28 -10.68 -15.38
C GLY A 211 -5.78 -10.50 -15.26
N SER A 212 -5.28 -9.74 -14.29
CA SER A 212 -3.84 -9.56 -14.06
C SER A 212 -3.17 -10.86 -13.60
N LYS A 213 -1.91 -11.04 -14.00
CA LYS A 213 -1.10 -12.21 -13.73
C LYS A 213 0.19 -11.80 -13.04
N LEU A 214 0.46 -12.36 -11.89
CA LEU A 214 1.69 -12.20 -11.13
C LEU A 214 2.44 -13.53 -11.14
N ASP A 215 3.68 -13.52 -11.56
CA ASP A 215 4.57 -14.68 -11.54
C ASP A 215 5.14 -14.89 -10.12
N ASN A 216 5.99 -15.88 -9.94
CA ASN A 216 6.51 -16.32 -8.66
C ASN A 216 7.34 -15.23 -7.94
N MET A 217 7.24 -15.20 -6.59
CA MET A 217 8.03 -14.30 -5.73
C MET A 217 7.83 -12.81 -6.01
N VAL A 218 6.68 -12.40 -6.53
CA VAL A 218 6.33 -10.99 -6.67
C VAL A 218 5.92 -10.43 -5.30
N HIS A 219 6.43 -9.22 -4.99
CA HIS A 219 5.97 -8.44 -3.84
C HIS A 219 5.16 -7.22 -4.27
N ILE A 220 3.96 -7.06 -3.70
CA ILE A 220 3.12 -5.89 -3.86
C ILE A 220 2.98 -5.19 -2.51
N GLY A 221 3.52 -3.98 -2.41
CA GLY A 221 3.42 -3.15 -1.21
C GLY A 221 2.01 -2.56 -1.03
N HIS A 222 1.75 -2.12 0.18
CA HIS A 222 0.47 -1.60 0.67
C HIS A 222 -0.12 -0.47 -0.20
N ASP A 223 -1.45 -0.37 -0.24
CA ASP A 223 -2.20 0.69 -0.96
C ASP A 223 -1.88 0.78 -2.46
N THR A 224 -1.21 -0.22 -3.03
CA THR A 224 -0.90 -0.31 -4.45
C THR A 224 -2.13 -0.77 -5.23
N GLN A 225 -2.38 -0.14 -6.38
CA GLN A 225 -3.51 -0.44 -7.23
C GLN A 225 -3.02 -0.83 -8.63
N LEU A 226 -3.19 -2.10 -8.98
CA LEU A 226 -3.06 -2.58 -10.34
C LEU A 226 -4.43 -2.55 -11.01
N GLU A 227 -4.52 -1.92 -12.17
CA GLU A 227 -5.70 -2.02 -13.04
C GLU A 227 -5.72 -3.36 -13.81
N ALA A 228 -6.69 -3.52 -14.70
CA ALA A 228 -6.92 -4.79 -15.37
C ALA A 228 -5.79 -5.20 -16.33
N ASN A 229 -5.63 -6.53 -16.50
CA ASN A 229 -4.77 -7.14 -17.52
C ASN A 229 -3.29 -6.76 -17.45
N CYS A 230 -2.75 -6.55 -16.25
CA CYS A 230 -1.32 -6.36 -16.04
C CYS A 230 -0.59 -7.70 -16.00
N LEU A 231 0.64 -7.74 -16.52
CA LEU A 231 1.54 -8.88 -16.47
C LEU A 231 2.80 -8.53 -15.68
N ILE A 232 2.97 -9.16 -14.52
CA ILE A 232 4.08 -8.89 -13.60
C ILE A 232 4.92 -10.16 -13.47
N ALA A 233 6.12 -10.13 -14.03
CA ALA A 233 7.01 -11.30 -14.07
C ALA A 233 7.71 -11.55 -12.72
N ALA A 234 8.43 -12.66 -12.63
CA ALA A 234 9.01 -13.16 -11.39
C ALA A 234 9.94 -12.17 -10.68
N GLN A 235 9.88 -12.19 -9.34
CA GLN A 235 10.76 -11.41 -8.46
C GLN A 235 10.65 -9.89 -8.63
N VAL A 236 9.56 -9.38 -9.20
CA VAL A 236 9.27 -7.95 -9.22
C VAL A 236 8.90 -7.49 -7.82
N GLY A 237 9.47 -6.37 -7.38
CA GLY A 237 9.13 -5.71 -6.14
C GLY A 237 8.48 -4.35 -6.39
N ILE A 238 7.23 -4.17 -5.97
CA ILE A 238 6.48 -2.92 -6.10
C ILE A 238 6.26 -2.35 -4.71
N ALA A 239 6.77 -1.14 -4.47
CA ALA A 239 6.60 -0.45 -3.20
C ALA A 239 5.17 0.06 -2.98
N GLY A 240 4.87 0.57 -1.78
CA GLY A 240 3.52 1.02 -1.42
C GLY A 240 3.02 2.25 -2.19
N GLY A 241 1.71 2.31 -2.39
CA GLY A 241 1.00 3.45 -2.97
C GLY A 241 1.24 3.66 -4.46
N VAL A 242 1.66 2.64 -5.19
CA VAL A 242 1.89 2.70 -6.64
C VAL A 242 0.57 2.51 -7.39
N LYS A 243 0.35 3.30 -8.44
CA LYS A 243 -0.77 3.13 -9.38
C LYS A 243 -0.24 2.56 -10.69
N ILE A 244 -0.68 1.36 -11.06
CA ILE A 244 -0.32 0.69 -12.30
C ILE A 244 -1.57 0.58 -13.16
N LYS A 245 -1.57 1.26 -14.29
CA LYS A 245 -2.69 1.33 -15.20
C LYS A 245 -2.84 0.06 -16.04
N ALA A 246 -3.95 -0.05 -16.76
CA ALA A 246 -4.30 -1.25 -17.50
C ALA A 246 -3.24 -1.65 -18.57
N GLY A 247 -3.06 -2.94 -18.76
CA GLY A 247 -2.22 -3.50 -19.82
C GLY A 247 -0.71 -3.33 -19.63
N VAL A 248 -0.26 -2.91 -18.43
CA VAL A 248 1.16 -2.76 -18.11
C VAL A 248 1.84 -4.12 -18.03
N THR A 249 3.04 -4.22 -18.61
CA THR A 249 3.93 -5.40 -18.50
C THR A 249 5.21 -5.01 -17.77
N ILE A 250 5.52 -5.69 -16.67
CA ILE A 250 6.76 -5.51 -15.91
C ILE A 250 7.53 -6.83 -15.91
N TRP A 251 8.70 -6.82 -16.55
CA TRP A 251 9.55 -8.00 -16.64
C TRP A 251 10.33 -8.28 -15.35
N GLY A 252 10.93 -9.46 -15.27
CA GLY A 252 11.52 -10.00 -14.03
C GLY A 252 12.54 -9.12 -13.35
N GLN A 253 12.55 -9.17 -12.01
CA GLN A 253 13.50 -8.49 -11.12
C GLN A 253 13.50 -6.95 -11.24
N VAL A 254 12.40 -6.37 -11.70
CA VAL A 254 12.20 -4.92 -11.68
C VAL A 254 11.84 -4.46 -10.28
N GLY A 255 12.45 -3.35 -9.85
CA GLY A 255 12.09 -2.64 -8.62
C GLY A 255 11.31 -1.35 -8.94
N VAL A 256 10.15 -1.16 -8.31
CA VAL A 256 9.29 0.03 -8.50
C VAL A 256 9.24 0.85 -7.21
N ASN A 257 9.63 2.12 -7.28
CA ASN A 257 9.63 3.03 -6.14
C ASN A 257 8.20 3.43 -5.74
N LYS A 258 8.03 3.87 -4.49
CA LYS A 258 6.73 4.21 -3.91
C LYS A 258 6.06 5.43 -4.55
N THR A 259 4.73 5.45 -4.49
CA THR A 259 3.88 6.64 -4.73
C THR A 259 4.07 7.23 -6.14
N ILE A 260 4.25 6.37 -7.14
CA ILE A 260 4.36 6.74 -8.55
C ILE A 260 3.22 6.13 -9.35
N THR A 261 3.01 6.64 -10.57
CA THR A 261 2.07 6.09 -11.55
C THR A 261 2.81 5.51 -12.74
N ILE A 262 2.48 4.28 -13.11
CA ILE A 262 2.87 3.66 -14.38
C ILE A 262 1.63 3.67 -15.26
N GLU A 263 1.68 4.48 -16.33
CA GLU A 263 0.53 4.71 -17.19
C GLU A 263 0.24 3.49 -18.10
N GLU A 264 -0.88 3.54 -18.83
CA GLU A 264 -1.41 2.43 -19.62
C GLU A 264 -0.43 1.89 -20.66
N ASN A 265 -0.44 0.55 -20.85
CA ASN A 265 0.34 -0.17 -21.87
C ASN A 265 1.86 0.09 -21.81
N VAL A 266 2.38 0.47 -20.67
CA VAL A 266 3.83 0.58 -20.45
C VAL A 266 4.46 -0.81 -20.38
N THR A 267 5.64 -0.95 -20.96
CA THR A 267 6.50 -2.13 -20.78
C THR A 267 7.78 -1.74 -20.04
N VAL A 268 8.07 -2.40 -18.92
CA VAL A 268 9.33 -2.23 -18.19
C VAL A 268 10.18 -3.49 -18.36
N MET A 269 11.36 -3.33 -18.96
CA MET A 269 12.28 -4.45 -19.22
C MET A 269 12.95 -4.95 -17.94
N GLY A 270 13.34 -6.21 -17.94
CA GLY A 270 13.92 -6.87 -16.78
C GLY A 270 15.10 -6.15 -16.14
N HIS A 271 15.26 -6.30 -14.83
CA HIS A 271 16.28 -5.66 -14.00
C HIS A 271 16.26 -4.12 -13.98
N SER A 272 15.21 -3.48 -14.49
CA SER A 272 15.10 -2.02 -14.46
C SER A 272 14.71 -1.51 -13.08
N GLY A 273 15.18 -0.31 -12.72
CA GLY A 273 14.76 0.42 -11.52
C GLY A 273 13.86 1.58 -11.89
N VAL A 274 12.60 1.55 -11.47
CA VAL A 274 11.60 2.60 -11.74
C VAL A 274 11.58 3.57 -10.57
N VAL A 275 12.12 4.77 -10.76
CA VAL A 275 12.27 5.79 -9.71
C VAL A 275 11.24 6.92 -9.79
N GLY A 276 10.49 7.04 -10.87
CA GLY A 276 9.46 8.07 -11.12
C GLY A 276 8.35 7.55 -12.01
N SER A 277 7.28 8.33 -12.17
CA SER A 277 6.14 7.96 -13.00
C SER A 277 6.52 7.77 -14.49
N LEU A 278 5.86 6.82 -15.15
CA LEU A 278 6.14 6.42 -16.53
C LEU A 278 4.97 6.76 -17.44
N GLU A 279 5.26 7.33 -18.61
CA GLU A 279 4.27 7.77 -19.60
C GLU A 279 3.71 6.59 -20.41
N ALA A 280 2.43 6.66 -20.77
CA ALA A 280 1.69 5.61 -21.45
C ALA A 280 2.34 5.12 -22.78
N GLY A 281 2.20 3.82 -23.04
CA GLY A 281 2.57 3.19 -24.31
C GLY A 281 4.09 3.11 -24.58
N LYS A 282 4.93 3.50 -23.63
CA LYS A 282 6.39 3.48 -23.79
C LYS A 282 7.02 2.21 -23.22
N THR A 283 8.19 1.86 -23.76
CA THR A 283 9.06 0.81 -23.23
C THR A 283 10.23 1.44 -22.50
N TYR A 284 10.48 1.00 -21.26
CA TYR A 284 11.56 1.49 -20.41
C TYR A 284 12.59 0.39 -20.18
N LEU A 285 13.86 0.76 -20.24
CA LEU A 285 15.00 -0.16 -20.06
C LEU A 285 16.03 0.45 -19.12
N GLY A 286 16.46 -0.31 -18.13
CA GLY A 286 17.62 0.02 -17.30
C GLY A 286 18.51 -1.21 -17.11
N PHE A 287 19.83 -1.07 -17.31
CA PHE A 287 20.83 -2.13 -17.11
C PHE A 287 20.69 -3.36 -18.01
N PRO A 288 20.90 -3.28 -19.35
CA PRO A 288 21.01 -4.50 -20.14
C PRO A 288 22.24 -5.29 -19.70
N ALA A 289 22.11 -6.62 -19.62
CA ALA A 289 23.27 -7.48 -19.52
C ALA A 289 24.04 -7.44 -20.84
N GLU A 290 25.34 -7.26 -20.74
CA GLU A 290 26.24 -7.17 -21.88
C GLU A 290 27.53 -7.95 -21.56
N ASP A 291 28.34 -8.27 -22.57
CA ASP A 291 29.65 -8.89 -22.34
C ASP A 291 30.42 -8.11 -21.26
N ALA A 292 30.93 -8.83 -20.26
CA ALA A 292 31.56 -8.22 -19.10
C ALA A 292 32.79 -7.37 -19.45
N SER A 293 33.50 -7.70 -20.54
CA SER A 293 34.68 -6.94 -21.00
C SER A 293 34.26 -5.61 -21.61
N ILE A 294 33.15 -5.60 -22.37
CA ILE A 294 32.56 -4.39 -22.95
C ILE A 294 32.04 -3.51 -21.83
N LYS A 295 31.23 -4.06 -20.90
CA LYS A 295 30.62 -3.31 -19.80
C LYS A 295 31.64 -2.68 -18.85
N ARG A 296 32.73 -3.39 -18.51
CA ARG A 296 33.82 -2.82 -17.71
C ARG A 296 34.48 -1.63 -18.42
N ARG A 297 34.63 -1.69 -19.75
CA ARG A 297 35.19 -0.61 -20.56
C ARG A 297 34.28 0.61 -20.57
N GLU A 298 32.98 0.41 -20.74
CA GLU A 298 31.97 1.49 -20.64
C GLU A 298 32.03 2.18 -19.28
N PHE A 299 32.08 1.45 -18.16
CA PHE A 299 32.21 2.05 -16.83
C PHE A 299 33.48 2.90 -16.66
N VAL A 300 34.59 2.47 -17.27
CA VAL A 300 35.84 3.29 -17.27
C VAL A 300 35.63 4.59 -18.04
N TRP A 301 34.99 4.51 -19.22
CA TRP A 301 34.71 5.72 -20.01
C TRP A 301 33.73 6.68 -19.32
N ILE A 302 32.64 6.16 -18.73
CA ILE A 302 31.68 6.96 -17.98
C ILE A 302 32.38 7.73 -16.83
N ARG A 303 33.28 7.10 -16.10
CA ARG A 303 34.07 7.75 -15.03
C ARG A 303 35.00 8.85 -15.55
N ARG A 304 35.41 8.79 -16.82
CA ARG A 304 36.26 9.81 -17.46
C ARG A 304 35.50 10.98 -18.10
N ILE A 305 34.19 10.89 -18.21
CA ILE A 305 33.37 11.97 -18.79
C ILE A 305 33.63 13.35 -18.13
N PRO A 306 33.70 13.46 -16.79
CA PRO A 306 34.01 14.76 -16.14
C PRO A 306 35.37 15.34 -16.55
N GLU A 307 36.40 14.50 -16.70
CA GLU A 307 37.74 14.92 -17.14
C GLU A 307 37.73 15.38 -18.60
N LEU A 308 37.06 14.60 -19.47
CA LEU A 308 36.88 14.95 -20.87
C LEU A 308 36.11 16.26 -21.03
N TRP A 309 35.02 16.42 -20.27
CA TRP A 309 34.22 17.64 -20.26
C TRP A 309 35.06 18.87 -19.87
N LYS A 310 35.87 18.75 -18.80
CA LYS A 310 36.77 19.81 -18.36
C LYS A 310 37.75 20.24 -19.49
N LYS A 311 38.39 19.27 -20.16
CA LYS A 311 39.27 19.56 -21.30
C LYS A 311 38.58 20.28 -22.42
N VAL A 312 37.37 19.82 -22.82
CA VAL A 312 36.59 20.45 -23.90
C VAL A 312 36.17 21.88 -23.55
N MET A 313 35.96 22.18 -22.27
CA MET A 313 35.59 23.53 -21.82
C MET A 313 36.80 24.45 -21.63
N GLU A 314 37.98 23.90 -21.36
CA GLU A 314 39.24 24.68 -21.27
C GLU A 314 39.82 25.03 -22.67
N ASP A 315 39.47 24.24 -23.71
CA ASP A 315 39.87 24.50 -25.11
C ASP A 315 38.92 25.47 -25.86
N LYS A 316 37.91 26.04 -25.19
CA LYS A 316 37.01 27.06 -25.68
C LYS A 316 37.34 28.43 -25.07
#